data_dd1d420a50ca0e061e0576bde6500384
#
_entry.id   dd1d420a50ca0e061e0576bde6500384
#
_cell.length_a   1.000
_cell.length_b   1.000
_cell.length_c   1.000
_cell.angle_alpha   90.00
_cell.angle_beta   90.00
_cell.angle_gamma   90.00
#
_symmetry.space_group_name_H-M   'P 1'
#
loop_
_entity.id
_entity.type
_entity.pdbx_description
1 polymer ?
#
loop_
_entity_poly.entity_id
_entity_poly.type
_entity_poly.pdbx_seq_one_letter_code
_entity_poly.pdbx_strand_id
1 'polypeptide(L)'
;MVVDKLYRYVHDKDFSSWKNNICIAADDGDEAIHAEQADRGSDTLLLKNTSQPRLGFRVNKIYIDSYYMDPQTKKYPEANRELMKQFNEGMLVFNYIGHNDPEVGFTGEGLFSRYEMDHLTNTRLPLFITITCDYCQFDAEDVSAGENVFLNPSTV
;
A
#
# COMPACT_ATOMS: atom_id res chain seq x y z
N MET A 1 -3.41 14.72 16.24
CA MET A 1 -4.03 13.38 16.41
C MET A 1 -4.83 13.02 15.16
N VAL A 2 -5.63 11.93 15.17
CA VAL A 2 -6.35 11.45 13.97
C VAL A 2 -7.25 12.52 13.33
N VAL A 3 -7.99 13.27 14.14
CA VAL A 3 -8.86 14.35 13.63
C VAL A 3 -8.05 15.40 12.86
N ASP A 4 -6.88 15.79 13.37
CA ASP A 4 -6.02 16.78 12.69
C ASP A 4 -5.41 16.19 11.39
N LYS A 5 -5.10 14.89 11.40
CA LYS A 5 -4.63 14.16 10.22
C LYS A 5 -5.70 14.15 9.12
N LEU A 6 -6.94 13.79 9.46
CA LEU A 6 -8.06 13.79 8.53
C LEU A 6 -8.40 15.20 8.04
N TYR A 7 -8.37 16.18 8.95
CA TYR A 7 -8.61 17.58 8.59
C TYR A 7 -7.57 18.07 7.56
N ARG A 8 -6.28 17.80 7.80
CA ARG A 8 -5.20 18.16 6.87
C ARG A 8 -5.35 17.45 5.54
N TYR A 9 -5.66 16.14 5.55
CA TYR A 9 -5.90 15.37 4.33
C TYR A 9 -7.00 15.97 3.46
N VAL A 10 -8.15 16.30 4.07
CA VAL A 10 -9.31 16.87 3.34
C VAL A 10 -9.04 18.29 2.84
N HIS A 11 -8.26 19.06 3.58
CA HIS A 11 -7.98 20.48 3.27
C HIS A 11 -6.61 20.69 2.59
N ASP A 12 -5.92 19.61 2.23
CA ASP A 12 -4.66 19.68 1.52
C ASP A 12 -4.83 20.37 0.16
N LYS A 13 -4.02 21.40 -0.05
CA LYS A 13 -4.00 22.21 -1.29
C LYS A 13 -2.83 21.86 -2.21
N ASP A 14 -2.09 20.78 -1.91
CA ASP A 14 -1.08 20.27 -2.83
C ASP A 14 -1.76 19.56 -4.01
N PHE A 15 -1.76 20.21 -5.17
CA PHE A 15 -2.28 19.68 -6.43
C PHE A 15 -1.16 19.13 -7.33
N SER A 16 -0.02 18.81 -6.76
CA SER A 16 1.11 18.25 -7.51
C SER A 16 0.86 16.83 -8.00
N SER A 17 1.71 16.38 -8.90
CA SER A 17 1.50 15.16 -9.70
C SER A 17 1.47 13.84 -8.90
N TRP A 18 1.86 13.83 -7.62
CA TRP A 18 1.78 12.64 -6.79
C TRP A 18 0.34 12.14 -6.62
N LYS A 19 -0.65 13.05 -6.67
CA LYS A 19 -2.08 12.70 -6.64
C LYS A 19 -2.57 11.96 -7.88
N ASN A 20 -1.73 11.81 -8.89
CA ASN A 20 -2.01 10.97 -10.04
C ASN A 20 -1.39 9.57 -9.92
N ASN A 21 -0.59 9.31 -8.89
CA ASN A 21 0.03 8.02 -8.67
C ASN A 21 -0.93 7.09 -7.91
N ILE A 22 -1.09 5.88 -8.41
CA ILE A 22 -1.80 4.79 -7.74
C ILE A 22 -0.82 3.63 -7.65
N CYS A 23 -0.62 3.08 -6.46
CA CYS A 23 0.19 1.89 -6.27
C CYS A 23 -0.72 0.72 -5.95
N ILE A 24 -0.57 -0.37 -6.70
CA ILE A 24 -1.28 -1.63 -6.49
C ILE A 24 -0.24 -2.69 -6.21
N ALA A 25 -0.30 -3.27 -5.01
CA ALA A 25 0.61 -4.30 -4.56
C ALA A 25 -0.15 -5.61 -4.32
N ALA A 26 0.49 -6.73 -4.61
CA ALA A 26 -0.06 -8.05 -4.35
C ALA A 26 1.03 -9.06 -4.02
N ASP A 27 0.68 -10.07 -3.22
CA ASP A 27 1.52 -11.25 -3.03
C ASP A 27 1.26 -12.31 -4.11
N ASP A 28 2.04 -13.39 -4.09
CA ASP A 28 1.96 -14.52 -5.02
C ASP A 28 1.23 -15.73 -4.40
N GLY A 29 0.63 -15.54 -3.22
CA GLY A 29 -0.11 -16.60 -2.53
C GLY A 29 -1.31 -17.10 -3.34
N ASP A 30 -1.80 -18.30 -2.97
CA ASP A 30 -2.99 -18.93 -3.53
C ASP A 30 -2.94 -19.05 -5.07
N GLU A 31 -1.83 -19.57 -5.59
CA GLU A 31 -1.61 -19.76 -7.03
C GLU A 31 -1.67 -18.44 -7.83
N ALA A 32 -1.15 -17.35 -7.24
CA ALA A 32 -1.12 -15.99 -7.79
C ALA A 32 -2.50 -15.34 -8.02
N ILE A 33 -3.56 -15.82 -7.36
CA ILE A 33 -4.90 -15.25 -7.51
C ILE A 33 -4.96 -13.78 -7.06
N HIS A 34 -4.17 -13.41 -6.07
CA HIS A 34 -4.09 -12.03 -5.57
C HIS A 34 -3.51 -11.09 -6.63
N ALA A 35 -2.44 -11.52 -7.31
CA ALA A 35 -1.85 -10.77 -8.40
C ALA A 35 -2.81 -10.63 -9.59
N GLU A 36 -3.57 -11.70 -9.94
CA GLU A 36 -4.59 -11.62 -10.97
C GLU A 36 -5.71 -10.64 -10.62
N GLN A 37 -6.18 -10.63 -9.38
CA GLN A 37 -7.22 -9.70 -8.90
C GLN A 37 -6.73 -8.26 -8.95
N ALA A 38 -5.50 -8.03 -8.51
CA ALA A 38 -4.83 -6.73 -8.56
C ALA A 38 -4.67 -6.24 -10.01
N ASP A 39 -4.34 -7.15 -10.92
CA ASP A 39 -4.16 -6.85 -12.34
C ASP A 39 -5.47 -6.43 -13.00
N ARG A 40 -6.57 -7.15 -12.75
CA ARG A 40 -7.91 -6.78 -13.23
C ARG A 40 -8.33 -5.38 -12.74
N GLY A 41 -8.03 -5.05 -11.48
CA GLY A 41 -8.28 -3.71 -10.93
C GLY A 41 -7.48 -2.63 -11.65
N SER A 42 -6.18 -2.87 -11.86
CA SER A 42 -5.28 -1.95 -12.54
C SER A 42 -5.65 -1.75 -14.00
N ASP A 43 -6.01 -2.81 -14.71
CA ASP A 43 -6.44 -2.75 -16.11
C ASP A 43 -7.70 -1.92 -16.27
N THR A 44 -8.64 -2.03 -15.33
CA THR A 44 -9.85 -1.20 -15.31
C THR A 44 -9.50 0.29 -15.20
N LEU A 45 -8.52 0.65 -14.37
CA LEU A 45 -8.04 2.03 -14.24
C LEU A 45 -7.34 2.52 -15.51
N LEU A 46 -6.50 1.67 -16.11
CA LEU A 46 -5.80 1.99 -17.36
C LEU A 46 -6.78 2.16 -18.53
N LEU A 47 -7.79 1.30 -18.63
CA LEU A 47 -8.85 1.44 -19.66
C LEU A 47 -9.65 2.73 -19.48
N LYS A 48 -9.96 3.12 -18.23
CA LYS A 48 -10.62 4.40 -17.95
C LYS A 48 -9.74 5.59 -18.31
N ASN A 49 -8.44 5.52 -18.10
CA ASN A 49 -7.50 6.54 -18.56
C ASN A 49 -7.54 6.72 -20.09
N THR A 50 -7.65 5.62 -20.84
CA THR A 50 -7.74 5.65 -22.30
C THR A 50 -9.05 6.27 -22.78
N SER A 51 -10.16 5.95 -22.12
CA SER A 51 -11.48 6.50 -22.44
C SER A 51 -11.71 7.92 -21.89
N GLN A 52 -11.00 8.29 -20.83
CA GLN A 52 -11.06 9.58 -20.16
C GLN A 52 -9.65 10.15 -19.92
N PRO A 53 -8.97 10.65 -20.94
CA PRO A 53 -7.56 11.09 -20.85
C PRO A 53 -7.28 12.15 -19.78
N ARG A 54 -8.30 12.84 -19.28
CA ARG A 54 -8.17 13.85 -18.22
C ARG A 54 -7.85 13.27 -16.85
N LEU A 55 -8.07 11.96 -16.63
CA LEU A 55 -7.77 11.33 -15.35
C LEU A 55 -6.26 11.25 -15.12
N GLY A 56 -5.48 10.91 -16.15
CA GLY A 56 -4.01 10.97 -16.11
C GLY A 56 -3.35 10.14 -15.01
N PHE A 57 -4.02 9.09 -14.50
CA PHE A 57 -3.45 8.25 -13.44
C PHE A 57 -2.26 7.46 -13.96
N ARG A 58 -1.25 7.36 -13.10
CA ARG A 58 -0.10 6.45 -13.25
C ARG A 58 -0.28 5.30 -12.29
N VAL A 59 -0.40 4.09 -12.81
CA VAL A 59 -0.58 2.88 -12.01
C VAL A 59 0.77 2.18 -11.91
N ASN A 60 1.30 2.10 -10.69
CA ASN A 60 2.51 1.37 -10.36
C ASN A 60 2.10 0.02 -9.77
N LYS A 61 2.56 -1.06 -10.38
CA LYS A 61 2.27 -2.44 -9.96
C LYS A 61 3.47 -3.00 -9.21
N ILE A 62 3.25 -3.50 -8.00
CA ILE A 62 4.28 -4.17 -7.19
C ILE A 62 3.74 -5.55 -6.83
N TYR A 63 3.95 -6.51 -7.73
CA TYR A 63 3.61 -7.92 -7.52
C TYR A 63 4.88 -8.65 -7.13
N ILE A 64 4.89 -9.33 -5.97
CA ILE A 64 6.14 -9.84 -5.40
C ILE A 64 6.81 -10.89 -6.27
N ASP A 65 6.05 -11.70 -7.02
CA ASP A 65 6.54 -12.70 -7.96
C ASP A 65 7.35 -12.12 -9.13
N SER A 66 7.20 -10.82 -9.40
CA SER A 66 7.98 -10.10 -10.42
C SER A 66 9.37 -9.68 -9.94
N TYR A 67 9.71 -9.96 -8.68
CA TYR A 67 10.98 -9.60 -8.06
C TYR A 67 11.78 -10.81 -7.65
N TYR A 68 13.08 -10.63 -7.48
CA TYR A 68 13.97 -11.70 -7.02
C TYR A 68 13.76 -11.99 -5.54
N MET A 69 13.43 -13.24 -5.22
CA MET A 69 13.37 -13.72 -3.85
C MET A 69 14.76 -14.08 -3.35
N ASP A 70 15.20 -13.52 -2.25
CA ASP A 70 16.43 -13.92 -1.57
C ASP A 70 16.28 -15.36 -1.03
N PRO A 71 17.08 -16.31 -1.50
CA PRO A 71 16.95 -17.72 -1.12
C PRO A 71 17.30 -17.99 0.35
N GLN A 72 18.01 -17.09 1.02
CA GLN A 72 18.40 -17.24 2.43
C GLN A 72 17.31 -16.74 3.36
N THR A 73 16.77 -15.57 3.09
CA THR A 73 15.76 -14.92 3.93
C THR A 73 14.32 -15.22 3.50
N LYS A 74 14.13 -15.74 2.29
CA LYS A 74 12.83 -15.95 1.66
C LYS A 74 12.01 -14.66 1.58
N LYS A 75 12.69 -13.54 1.37
CA LYS A 75 12.07 -12.21 1.26
C LYS A 75 12.34 -11.59 -0.09
N TYR A 76 11.56 -10.55 -0.41
CA TYR A 76 11.65 -9.78 -1.65
C TYR A 76 12.15 -8.34 -1.38
N PRO A 77 13.45 -8.14 -1.09
CA PRO A 77 13.96 -6.85 -0.64
C PRO A 77 13.83 -5.73 -1.69
N GLU A 78 13.80 -6.08 -2.97
CA GLU A 78 13.63 -5.09 -4.04
C GLU A 78 12.17 -4.63 -4.16
N ALA A 79 11.20 -5.54 -4.00
CA ALA A 79 9.78 -5.18 -3.94
C ALA A 79 9.51 -4.23 -2.76
N ASN A 80 10.03 -4.56 -1.59
CA ASN A 80 9.95 -3.71 -0.41
C ASN A 80 10.55 -2.32 -0.66
N ARG A 81 11.77 -2.26 -1.22
CA ARG A 81 12.44 -0.98 -1.52
C ARG A 81 11.62 -0.12 -2.47
N GLU A 82 11.05 -0.72 -3.51
CA GLU A 82 10.20 0.02 -4.46
C GLU A 82 8.92 0.51 -3.77
N LEU A 83 8.30 -0.29 -2.92
CA LEU A 83 7.12 0.12 -2.15
C LEU A 83 7.44 1.30 -1.23
N MET A 84 8.53 1.23 -0.48
CA MET A 84 8.96 2.33 0.40
C MET A 84 9.27 3.61 -0.38
N LYS A 85 9.85 3.49 -1.56
CA LYS A 85 10.05 4.61 -2.48
C LYS A 85 8.72 5.24 -2.88
N GLN A 86 7.69 4.44 -3.24
CA GLN A 86 6.36 4.94 -3.59
C GLN A 86 5.73 5.71 -2.42
N PHE A 87 5.85 5.23 -1.18
CA PHE A 87 5.37 5.97 -0.01
C PHE A 87 6.08 7.32 0.16
N ASN A 88 7.40 7.37 -0.04
CA ASN A 88 8.18 8.62 0.08
C ASN A 88 7.87 9.62 -1.05
N GLU A 89 7.66 9.16 -2.27
CA GLU A 89 7.30 10.00 -3.42
C GLU A 89 5.85 10.52 -3.33
N GLY A 90 5.00 9.77 -2.68
CA GLY A 90 3.57 10.03 -2.52
C GLY A 90 2.72 9.40 -3.62
N MET A 91 1.56 8.93 -3.22
CA MET A 91 0.53 8.35 -4.09
C MET A 91 -0.86 8.71 -3.58
N LEU A 92 -1.82 8.80 -4.49
CA LEU A 92 -3.22 9.07 -4.14
C LEU A 92 -3.87 7.86 -3.48
N VAL A 93 -3.61 6.68 -4.03
CA VAL A 93 -4.16 5.42 -3.54
C VAL A 93 -3.04 4.40 -3.42
N PHE A 94 -3.00 3.74 -2.29
CA PHE A 94 -2.30 2.47 -2.10
C PHE A 94 -3.33 1.37 -1.95
N ASN A 95 -3.26 0.34 -2.77
CA ASN A 95 -4.10 -0.85 -2.65
C ASN A 95 -3.22 -2.10 -2.53
N TYR A 96 -3.47 -2.90 -1.50
CA TYR A 96 -2.85 -4.20 -1.31
C TYR A 96 -3.88 -5.31 -1.34
N ILE A 97 -3.59 -6.39 -2.05
CA ILE A 97 -4.37 -7.62 -2.08
C ILE A 97 -3.43 -8.79 -1.76
N GLY A 98 -3.70 -9.52 -0.70
CA GLY A 98 -2.83 -10.63 -0.31
C GLY A 98 -2.97 -11.04 1.15
N HIS A 99 -2.02 -11.84 1.61
CA HIS A 99 -1.97 -12.30 2.99
C HIS A 99 -1.41 -11.22 3.92
N ASN A 100 -1.81 -11.29 5.18
CA ASN A 100 -1.23 -10.50 6.25
C ASN A 100 -0.93 -11.40 7.45
N ASP A 101 0.20 -11.16 8.06
CA ASP A 101 0.54 -11.70 9.36
C ASP A 101 0.47 -10.54 10.38
N PRO A 102 -0.36 -10.64 11.44
CA PRO A 102 -0.52 -9.56 12.41
C PRO A 102 0.78 -9.11 13.07
N GLU A 103 1.75 -10.01 13.22
CA GLU A 103 3.05 -9.72 13.84
C GLU A 103 4.09 -9.22 12.82
N VAL A 104 4.05 -9.74 11.60
CA VAL A 104 5.08 -9.50 10.58
C VAL A 104 4.70 -8.40 9.59
N GLY A 105 3.42 -8.30 9.22
CA GLY A 105 2.92 -7.36 8.22
C GLY A 105 2.48 -8.03 6.92
N PHE A 106 2.43 -7.29 5.83
CA PHE A 106 2.00 -7.79 4.52
C PHE A 106 2.98 -8.82 4.00
N THR A 107 2.46 -9.99 3.77
CA THR A 107 3.13 -11.25 3.51
C THR A 107 4.25 -11.56 4.50
N GLY A 108 4.36 -12.81 4.93
CA GLY A 108 5.51 -13.27 5.71
C GLY A 108 6.84 -13.13 4.96
N GLU A 109 6.77 -12.84 3.67
CA GLU A 109 7.88 -12.65 2.74
C GLU A 109 8.43 -11.22 2.72
N GLY A 110 7.86 -10.34 3.58
CA GLY A 110 8.43 -9.03 3.89
C GLY A 110 8.26 -7.96 2.84
N LEU A 111 7.08 -7.92 2.19
CA LEU A 111 6.75 -6.82 1.29
C LEU A 111 6.62 -5.48 2.06
N PHE A 112 5.93 -5.50 3.19
CA PHE A 112 5.73 -4.32 4.03
C PHE A 112 5.59 -4.77 5.49
N SER A 113 6.66 -4.68 6.24
CA SER A 113 6.71 -5.15 7.62
C SER A 113 5.97 -4.20 8.55
N ARG A 114 5.49 -4.76 9.67
CA ARG A 114 4.92 -3.97 10.76
C ARG A 114 5.86 -2.87 11.24
N TYR A 115 7.15 -3.19 11.37
CA TYR A 115 8.16 -2.20 11.73
C TYR A 115 8.17 -0.99 10.79
N GLU A 116 8.11 -1.22 9.48
CA GLU A 116 8.08 -0.14 8.49
C GLU A 116 6.79 0.65 8.56
N MET A 117 5.64 -0.03 8.74
CA MET A 117 4.34 0.62 8.91
C MET A 117 4.33 1.57 10.12
N ASP A 118 4.90 1.13 11.24
CA ASP A 118 4.97 1.91 12.47
C ASP A 118 5.94 3.11 12.36
N HIS A 119 6.90 3.03 11.44
CA HIS A 119 7.93 4.05 11.23
C HIS A 119 7.72 4.88 9.95
N LEU A 120 6.56 4.81 9.32
CA LEU A 120 6.23 5.70 8.22
C LEU A 120 6.28 7.16 8.65
N THR A 121 6.90 7.99 7.82
CA THR A 121 7.04 9.44 8.04
C THR A 121 6.61 10.25 6.81
N ASN A 122 5.92 9.62 5.88
CA ASN A 122 5.46 10.26 4.66
C ASN A 122 4.39 11.32 4.96
N THR A 123 4.56 12.49 4.38
CA THR A 123 3.64 13.63 4.53
C THR A 123 2.49 13.61 3.52
N ARG A 124 2.68 12.90 2.41
CA ARG A 124 1.70 12.70 1.34
C ARG A 124 0.94 11.42 1.61
N LEU A 125 -0.23 11.55 2.22
CA LEU A 125 -1.01 10.40 2.68
C LEU A 125 -1.82 9.80 1.54
N PRO A 126 -1.73 8.49 1.29
CA PRO A 126 -2.62 7.79 0.37
C PRO A 126 -3.98 7.50 1.01
N LEU A 127 -5.00 7.29 0.18
CA LEU A 127 -6.10 6.43 0.55
C LEU A 127 -5.55 5.00 0.62
N PHE A 128 -5.51 4.44 1.82
CA PHE A 128 -4.94 3.14 2.09
C PHE A 128 -6.05 2.09 2.06
N ILE A 129 -6.01 1.19 1.09
CA ILE A 129 -7.00 0.13 0.89
C ILE A 129 -6.29 -1.22 1.01
N THR A 130 -6.82 -2.10 1.85
CA THR A 130 -6.30 -3.45 1.99
C THR A 130 -7.40 -4.49 1.85
N ILE A 131 -7.12 -5.53 1.11
CA ILE A 131 -7.95 -6.73 0.98
C ILE A 131 -7.10 -7.87 1.52
N THR A 132 -7.14 -8.03 2.84
CA THR A 132 -6.31 -8.99 3.59
C THR A 132 -6.96 -9.31 4.94
N CYS A 133 -6.53 -10.39 5.59
CA CYS A 133 -7.00 -10.77 6.91
C CYS A 133 -6.38 -9.94 8.02
N ASP A 134 -7.09 -9.72 9.11
CA ASP A 134 -6.62 -9.24 10.42
C ASP A 134 -5.80 -7.94 10.44
N TYR A 135 -5.83 -7.14 9.34
CA TYR A 135 -5.06 -5.90 9.27
C TYR A 135 -5.61 -4.79 10.17
N CYS A 136 -6.94 -4.71 10.32
CA CYS A 136 -7.64 -3.75 11.17
C CYS A 136 -8.54 -4.49 12.16
N GLN A 137 -7.96 -5.26 13.06
CA GLN A 137 -8.69 -6.04 14.06
C GLN A 137 -8.90 -5.20 15.32
N PHE A 138 -9.94 -4.38 15.33
CA PHE A 138 -10.23 -3.41 16.41
C PHE A 138 -10.70 -4.05 17.72
N ASP A 139 -11.02 -5.33 17.73
CA ASP A 139 -11.46 -6.10 18.90
C ASP A 139 -10.37 -7.00 19.47
N ALA A 140 -9.15 -6.94 18.95
CA ALA A 140 -8.01 -7.63 19.52
C ALA A 140 -7.50 -6.93 20.79
N GLU A 141 -6.81 -7.70 21.67
CA GLU A 141 -6.16 -7.12 22.86
C GLU A 141 -4.99 -6.20 22.50
N ASP A 142 -4.26 -6.56 21.43
CA ASP A 142 -3.14 -5.78 20.91
C ASP A 142 -3.57 -4.89 19.75
N VAL A 143 -2.91 -3.74 19.64
CA VAL A 143 -3.16 -2.78 18.55
C VAL A 143 -2.75 -3.39 17.22
N SER A 144 -3.68 -3.47 16.28
CA SER A 144 -3.43 -4.01 14.94
C SER A 144 -2.53 -3.09 14.10
N ALA A 145 -1.93 -3.64 13.04
CA ALA A 145 -1.07 -2.87 12.14
C ALA A 145 -1.83 -1.71 11.46
N GLY A 146 -3.08 -1.93 11.08
CA GLY A 146 -3.92 -0.91 10.48
C GLY A 146 -4.26 0.23 11.45
N GLU A 147 -4.53 -0.09 12.71
CA GLU A 147 -4.73 0.92 13.75
C GLU A 147 -3.45 1.75 13.95
N ASN A 148 -2.28 1.10 14.02
CA ASN A 148 -1.02 1.81 14.16
C ASN A 148 -0.77 2.78 13.01
N VAL A 149 -0.95 2.35 11.76
CA VAL A 149 -0.81 3.23 10.59
C VAL A 149 -1.82 4.39 10.66
N PHE A 150 -3.06 4.11 11.05
CA PHE A 150 -4.09 5.14 11.14
C PHE A 150 -3.83 6.13 12.29
N LEU A 151 -3.38 5.63 13.44
CA LEU A 151 -3.13 6.43 14.63
C LEU A 151 -1.74 7.11 14.65
N ASN A 152 -0.82 6.69 13.78
CA ASN A 152 0.55 7.20 13.73
C ASN A 152 0.55 8.72 13.49
N PRO A 153 1.04 9.52 14.44
CA PRO A 153 1.07 10.98 14.31
C PRO A 153 2.16 11.48 13.36
N SER A 154 3.15 10.64 13.07
CA SER A 154 4.32 10.99 12.23
C SER A 154 3.98 10.99 10.74
N THR A 155 2.94 10.28 10.34
CA THR A 155 2.36 10.40 9.00
C THR A 155 1.42 11.59 9.01
N VAL A 156 1.78 12.60 8.31
CA VAL A 156 1.06 13.88 8.29
C VAL A 156 0.33 14.05 6.98
#